data_317cf87b8a77b8eafd833ad90f926705
#
_entry.id   317cf87b8a77b8eafd833ad90f926705
#
_cell.length_a   1.000
_cell.length_b   1.000
_cell.length_c   1.000
_cell.angle_alpha   90.00
_cell.angle_beta   90.00
_cell.angle_gamma   90.00
#
_symmetry.space_group_name_H-M   'P 1'
#
loop_
_entity.id
_entity.type
_entity.pdbx_description
1 polymer ?
#
loop_
_entity_poly.entity_id
_entity_poly.type
_entity_poly.pdbx_seq_one_letter_code
_entity_poly.pdbx_strand_id
1 'polypeptide(L)'
;MYQQEAIAHHPEADSFQFEGAFHTITQAVRGYKWVVLATVLMTTLLVGAYVWIWPPVFEAEVMVSVDSDKDVQRTAFYQGWNIFRKDGLTDEGVLITTPQVLREVVRRLNLRYDDVYHPFTRYAIHLWTQSWLGRNYREVKNWILGREPNPNAPTPEQIELFKVLSDLKAGISIHPVADSNIGVLAVRGSNQRVADIANTIMEVYLEQRRDRFTEEARHAHASLSEETAKTQAEIDALDKQIRKFRVDSGAVLLFEKDRGQIGQYLA
;
A
#
# COMPACT_ATOMS: atom_id res chain seq x y z
N MET A 1 66.59 22.14 20.22
CA MET A 1 67.34 21.56 19.13
C MET A 1 66.83 20.19 18.88
N TYR A 2 65.76 20.10 18.08
CA TYR A 2 65.10 18.84 17.69
C TYR A 2 65.34 18.65 16.19
N GLN A 3 66.11 17.61 15.86
CA GLN A 3 66.30 17.16 14.48
C GLN A 3 65.00 16.43 14.01
N GLN A 4 64.35 16.97 12.99
CA GLN A 4 63.37 16.30 12.21
C GLN A 4 64.09 15.41 11.20
N GLU A 5 64.06 14.08 11.40
CA GLU A 5 64.39 13.12 10.36
C GLU A 5 63.26 13.09 9.35
N ALA A 6 63.55 13.61 8.18
CA ALA A 6 62.68 13.49 7.00
C ALA A 6 62.75 12.05 6.52
N ILE A 7 61.65 11.31 6.73
CA ILE A 7 61.43 10.00 6.11
C ILE A 7 61.20 10.26 4.62
N ALA A 8 62.27 10.03 3.84
CA ALA A 8 62.17 10.00 2.38
C ALA A 8 61.34 8.82 1.95
N HIS A 9 60.11 9.08 1.57
CA HIS A 9 59.26 8.11 0.83
C HIS A 9 59.94 7.85 -0.54
N HIS A 10 60.50 6.67 -0.71
CA HIS A 10 60.97 6.16 -1.98
C HIS A 10 59.76 5.66 -2.79
N PRO A 11 59.32 6.34 -3.84
CA PRO A 11 58.21 5.89 -4.69
C PRO A 11 58.61 4.77 -5.69
N GLU A 12 59.88 4.36 -5.69
CA GLU A 12 60.38 3.37 -6.66
C GLU A 12 60.08 1.90 -6.28
N ALA A 13 59.74 1.60 -5.01
CA ALA A 13 59.54 0.23 -4.59
C ALA A 13 58.21 -0.36 -5.07
N ASP A 14 57.19 0.48 -5.27
CA ASP A 14 55.85 -0.02 -5.66
C ASP A 14 55.73 -0.32 -7.15
N SER A 15 56.46 0.35 -8.02
CA SER A 15 56.44 0.11 -9.47
C SER A 15 57.04 -1.24 -9.88
N PHE A 16 58.09 -1.68 -9.16
CA PHE A 16 58.71 -2.98 -9.44
C PHE A 16 57.84 -4.19 -9.10
N GLN A 17 56.99 -4.10 -8.12
CA GLN A 17 56.06 -5.17 -7.74
C GLN A 17 54.95 -5.34 -8.78
N PHE A 18 54.47 -4.23 -9.35
CA PHE A 18 53.43 -4.26 -10.40
C PHE A 18 53.93 -4.85 -11.72
N GLU A 19 55.15 -4.50 -12.16
CA GLU A 19 55.70 -5.05 -13.39
C GLU A 19 55.95 -6.55 -13.31
N GLY A 20 56.48 -7.02 -12.15
CA GLY A 20 56.67 -8.46 -11.91
C GLY A 20 55.37 -9.27 -11.90
N ALA A 21 54.34 -8.70 -11.29
CA ALA A 21 53.01 -9.33 -11.27
C ALA A 21 52.38 -9.37 -12.67
N PHE A 22 52.50 -8.31 -13.45
CA PHE A 22 52.00 -8.27 -14.83
C PHE A 22 52.69 -9.30 -15.74
N HIS A 23 54.00 -9.45 -15.60
CA HIS A 23 54.76 -10.43 -16.39
C HIS A 23 54.39 -11.86 -16.05
N THR A 24 54.14 -12.15 -14.74
CA THR A 24 53.73 -13.47 -14.26
C THR A 24 52.28 -13.79 -14.74
N ILE A 25 51.38 -12.80 -14.67
CA ILE A 25 50.01 -12.96 -15.15
C ILE A 25 49.97 -13.19 -16.67
N THR A 26 50.73 -12.41 -17.46
CA THR A 26 50.78 -12.57 -18.92
C THR A 26 51.39 -13.89 -19.31
N GLN A 27 52.41 -14.40 -18.60
CA GLN A 27 52.98 -15.71 -18.84
C GLN A 27 52.06 -16.85 -18.50
N ALA A 28 51.30 -16.74 -17.36
CA ALA A 28 50.27 -17.68 -16.97
C ALA A 28 49.11 -17.73 -17.97
N VAL A 29 48.64 -16.57 -18.41
CA VAL A 29 47.57 -16.43 -19.43
C VAL A 29 48.02 -17.07 -20.75
N ARG A 30 49.29 -16.88 -21.16
CA ARG A 30 49.82 -17.46 -22.39
C ARG A 30 49.97 -18.95 -22.32
N GLY A 31 50.33 -19.51 -21.12
CA GLY A 31 50.44 -20.95 -20.87
C GLY A 31 49.08 -21.67 -20.84
N TYR A 32 48.07 -21.00 -20.23
CA TYR A 32 46.75 -21.58 -20.05
C TYR A 32 45.66 -20.87 -20.90
N LYS A 33 46.03 -20.33 -22.09
CA LYS A 33 45.15 -19.55 -22.95
C LYS A 33 43.81 -20.22 -23.24
N TRP A 34 43.76 -21.53 -23.37
CA TRP A 34 42.52 -22.25 -23.63
C TRP A 34 41.63 -22.34 -22.39
N VAL A 35 42.22 -22.46 -21.20
CA VAL A 35 41.46 -22.45 -19.94
C VAL A 35 40.88 -21.06 -19.66
N VAL A 36 41.71 -20.03 -19.83
CA VAL A 36 41.24 -18.63 -19.68
C VAL A 36 40.13 -18.32 -20.69
N LEU A 37 40.31 -18.70 -21.94
CA LEU A 37 39.28 -18.49 -22.98
C LEU A 37 37.99 -19.23 -22.63
N ALA A 38 38.08 -20.49 -22.22
CA ALA A 38 36.92 -21.29 -21.85
C ALA A 38 36.18 -20.70 -20.65
N THR A 39 36.92 -20.22 -19.64
CA THR A 39 36.32 -19.59 -18.44
C THR A 39 35.62 -18.29 -18.79
N VAL A 40 36.26 -17.42 -19.61
CA VAL A 40 35.65 -16.18 -20.09
C VAL A 40 34.40 -16.46 -20.93
N LEU A 41 34.47 -17.43 -21.83
CA LEU A 41 33.34 -17.80 -22.69
C LEU A 41 32.19 -18.37 -21.86
N MET A 42 32.49 -19.23 -20.87
CA MET A 42 31.50 -19.81 -19.98
C MET A 42 30.84 -18.74 -19.09
N THR A 43 31.60 -17.83 -18.49
CA THR A 43 31.04 -16.72 -17.68
C THR A 43 30.22 -15.78 -18.54
N THR A 44 30.67 -15.43 -19.73
CA THR A 44 29.90 -14.57 -20.66
C THR A 44 28.60 -15.25 -21.06
N LEU A 45 28.62 -16.54 -21.34
CA LEU A 45 27.43 -17.32 -21.70
C LEU A 45 26.44 -17.41 -20.52
N LEU A 46 26.94 -17.64 -19.30
CA LEU A 46 26.13 -17.65 -18.10
C LEU A 46 25.48 -16.28 -17.80
N VAL A 47 26.26 -15.20 -17.91
CA VAL A 47 25.75 -13.83 -17.72
C VAL A 47 24.76 -13.49 -18.82
N GLY A 48 25.05 -13.83 -20.08
CA GLY A 48 24.14 -13.61 -21.20
C GLY A 48 22.81 -14.37 -21.03
N ALA A 49 22.89 -15.63 -20.63
CA ALA A 49 21.70 -16.44 -20.31
C ALA A 49 20.91 -15.84 -19.15
N TYR A 50 21.59 -15.39 -18.09
CA TYR A 50 20.96 -14.73 -16.96
C TYR A 50 20.21 -13.46 -17.37
N VAL A 51 20.85 -12.58 -18.13
CA VAL A 51 20.23 -11.33 -18.62
C VAL A 51 19.06 -11.61 -19.56
N TRP A 52 19.18 -12.64 -20.40
CA TRP A 52 18.11 -13.01 -21.34
C TRP A 52 16.88 -13.62 -20.64
N ILE A 53 17.09 -14.36 -19.55
CA ILE A 53 16.01 -14.96 -18.77
C ILE A 53 15.33 -13.92 -17.87
N TRP A 54 16.04 -12.82 -17.52
CA TRP A 54 15.50 -11.81 -16.60
C TRP A 54 14.43 -10.96 -17.31
N PRO A 55 13.17 -10.97 -16.80
CA PRO A 55 12.12 -10.15 -17.39
C PRO A 55 12.44 -8.66 -17.19
N PRO A 56 12.15 -7.81 -18.18
CA PRO A 56 12.26 -6.36 -18.02
C PRO A 56 11.32 -5.90 -16.90
N VAL A 57 11.79 -4.96 -16.07
CA VAL A 57 10.98 -4.37 -15.01
C VAL A 57 10.70 -2.93 -15.36
N PHE A 58 9.43 -2.59 -15.48
CA PHE A 58 8.94 -1.24 -15.68
C PHE A 58 8.42 -0.71 -14.35
N GLU A 59 8.60 0.57 -14.09
CA GLU A 59 8.12 1.23 -12.89
C GLU A 59 7.33 2.48 -13.28
N ALA A 60 6.16 2.67 -12.67
CA ALA A 60 5.34 3.86 -12.83
C ALA A 60 5.06 4.43 -11.43
N GLU A 61 5.19 5.74 -11.32
CA GLU A 61 4.95 6.47 -10.08
C GLU A 61 3.75 7.39 -10.21
N VAL A 62 2.90 7.37 -9.19
CA VAL A 62 1.76 8.28 -9.07
C VAL A 62 1.85 9.00 -7.72
N MET A 63 1.77 10.33 -7.77
CA MET A 63 1.74 11.15 -6.55
C MET A 63 0.33 11.18 -5.99
N VAL A 64 0.20 10.87 -4.71
CA VAL A 64 -1.05 10.91 -3.95
C VAL A 64 -0.93 11.95 -2.87
N SER A 65 -1.73 13.00 -2.94
CA SER A 65 -1.86 13.94 -1.84
C SER A 65 -2.93 13.44 -0.87
N VAL A 66 -2.52 13.17 0.36
CA VAL A 66 -3.45 12.89 1.45
C VAL A 66 -3.72 14.21 2.13
N ASP A 67 -4.85 14.82 1.77
CA ASP A 67 -5.28 16.01 2.46
C ASP A 67 -5.62 15.63 3.90
N SER A 68 -4.76 16.02 4.81
CA SER A 68 -5.02 15.83 6.23
C SER A 68 -6.13 16.82 6.58
N ASP A 69 -7.34 16.31 6.62
CA ASP A 69 -8.58 16.99 6.87
C ASP A 69 -8.50 17.89 8.12
N LYS A 70 -7.92 19.07 7.95
CA LYS A 70 -8.01 20.15 8.94
C LYS A 70 -9.45 20.60 9.12
N ASP A 71 -10.31 20.32 8.14
CA ASP A 71 -11.72 20.70 8.17
C ASP A 71 -12.58 19.73 9.01
N VAL A 72 -12.19 18.46 9.18
CA VAL A 72 -12.90 17.54 10.09
C VAL A 72 -12.64 17.89 11.57
N GLN A 73 -11.61 18.67 11.88
CA GLN A 73 -11.41 19.20 13.25
C GLN A 73 -12.47 20.25 13.66
N ARG A 74 -13.23 20.80 12.75
CA ARG A 74 -14.25 21.80 13.05
C ARG A 74 -15.56 21.23 13.61
N THR A 75 -15.83 19.96 13.42
CA THR A 75 -17.00 19.33 14.02
C THR A 75 -16.59 18.65 15.34
N ALA A 76 -16.95 19.29 16.45
CA ALA A 76 -16.72 18.85 17.83
C ALA A 76 -17.25 17.42 18.14
N PHE A 77 -17.94 16.79 17.22
CA PHE A 77 -18.52 15.45 17.32
C PHE A 77 -17.51 14.32 17.14
N TYR A 78 -16.32 14.56 16.58
CA TYR A 78 -15.34 13.52 16.29
C TYR A 78 -14.17 13.44 17.26
N GLN A 79 -14.25 14.09 18.43
CA GLN A 79 -13.17 14.04 19.44
C GLN A 79 -12.86 12.63 19.98
N GLY A 80 -13.76 11.68 19.81
CA GLY A 80 -13.53 10.28 20.22
C GLY A 80 -12.67 9.44 19.27
N TRP A 81 -12.44 9.87 18.05
CA TRP A 81 -11.76 9.08 16.99
C TRP A 81 -10.32 9.50 16.72
N ASN A 82 -9.79 10.45 17.51
CA ASN A 82 -8.42 10.98 17.33
C ASN A 82 -7.29 10.03 17.77
N ILE A 83 -7.59 8.79 18.15
CA ILE A 83 -6.60 7.84 18.71
C ILE A 83 -5.68 7.26 17.63
N PHE A 84 -6.02 7.32 16.32
CA PHE A 84 -5.30 6.64 15.24
C PHE A 84 -4.53 7.56 14.28
N ARG A 85 -4.23 8.79 14.65
CA ARG A 85 -3.78 9.85 13.71
C ARG A 85 -2.27 10.01 13.53
N LYS A 86 -1.45 9.00 13.87
CA LYS A 86 0.01 9.20 13.77
C LYS A 86 0.62 8.82 12.42
N ASP A 87 -0.08 8.01 11.61
CA ASP A 87 0.49 7.45 10.37
C ASP A 87 -0.51 7.44 9.19
N GLY A 88 -1.17 8.58 8.93
CA GLY A 88 -2.22 8.67 7.91
C GLY A 88 -1.85 8.14 6.52
N LEU A 89 -0.59 8.32 6.10
CA LEU A 89 -0.08 7.78 4.84
C LEU A 89 0.11 6.26 4.88
N THR A 90 0.49 5.70 6.02
CA THR A 90 0.66 4.25 6.17
C THR A 90 -0.71 3.55 6.13
N ASP A 91 -1.71 4.13 6.78
CA ASP A 91 -3.08 3.58 6.78
C ASP A 91 -3.71 3.66 5.39
N GLU A 92 -3.54 4.79 4.68
CA GLU A 92 -3.99 4.94 3.30
C GLU A 92 -3.26 3.96 2.36
N GLY A 93 -1.97 3.72 2.58
CA GLY A 93 -1.20 2.73 1.85
C GLY A 93 -1.74 1.31 2.00
N VAL A 94 -2.17 0.95 3.20
CA VAL A 94 -2.83 -0.33 3.47
C VAL A 94 -4.17 -0.41 2.74
N LEU A 95 -4.95 0.67 2.71
CA LEU A 95 -6.25 0.72 2.02
C LEU A 95 -6.11 0.56 0.50
N ILE A 96 -5.12 1.24 -0.12
CA ILE A 96 -4.83 1.13 -1.55
C ILE A 96 -4.45 -0.31 -1.93
N THR A 97 -3.73 -1.02 -1.06
CA THR A 97 -3.29 -2.39 -1.29
C THR A 97 -4.29 -3.46 -0.82
N THR A 98 -5.52 -3.07 -0.48
CA THR A 98 -6.53 -4.06 -0.07
C THR A 98 -6.88 -5.03 -1.19
N PRO A 99 -7.18 -6.30 -0.86
CA PRO A 99 -7.57 -7.29 -1.86
C PRO A 99 -8.80 -6.88 -2.68
N GLN A 100 -9.66 -6.02 -2.15
CA GLN A 100 -10.85 -5.52 -2.84
C GLN A 100 -10.47 -4.57 -3.98
N VAL A 101 -9.61 -3.58 -3.71
CA VAL A 101 -9.07 -2.65 -4.72
C VAL A 101 -8.34 -3.43 -5.80
N LEU A 102 -7.37 -4.27 -5.40
CA LEU A 102 -6.54 -5.01 -6.34
C LEU A 102 -7.36 -5.98 -7.22
N ARG A 103 -8.38 -6.63 -6.67
CA ARG A 103 -9.27 -7.51 -7.45
C ARG A 103 -10.04 -6.74 -8.50
N GLU A 104 -10.53 -5.55 -8.16
CA GLU A 104 -11.25 -4.71 -9.10
C GLU A 104 -10.32 -4.20 -10.22
N VAL A 105 -9.09 -3.84 -9.90
CA VAL A 105 -8.05 -3.47 -10.88
C VAL A 105 -7.77 -4.63 -11.84
N VAL A 106 -7.54 -5.83 -11.30
CA VAL A 106 -7.30 -7.04 -12.13
C VAL A 106 -8.48 -7.28 -13.06
N ARG A 107 -9.72 -7.10 -12.57
CA ARG A 107 -10.95 -7.26 -13.37
C ARG A 107 -11.07 -6.20 -14.47
N ARG A 108 -10.87 -4.91 -14.16
CA ARG A 108 -11.02 -3.80 -15.11
C ARG A 108 -10.00 -3.87 -16.25
N LEU A 109 -8.76 -4.17 -15.91
CA LEU A 109 -7.67 -4.25 -16.90
C LEU A 109 -7.50 -5.64 -17.50
N ASN A 110 -8.26 -6.63 -17.04
CA ASN A 110 -8.11 -8.05 -17.41
C ASN A 110 -6.65 -8.50 -17.33
N LEU A 111 -6.01 -8.22 -16.19
CA LEU A 111 -4.60 -8.50 -15.97
C LEU A 111 -4.34 -9.99 -15.95
N ARG A 112 -3.30 -10.40 -16.68
CA ARG A 112 -2.78 -11.76 -16.67
C ARG A 112 -1.51 -11.84 -15.85
N TYR A 113 -1.07 -13.06 -15.60
CA TYR A 113 0.16 -13.31 -14.86
C TYR A 113 1.36 -12.57 -15.47
N ASP A 114 1.48 -12.53 -16.80
CA ASP A 114 2.59 -11.91 -17.52
C ASP A 114 2.61 -10.36 -17.45
N ASP A 115 1.52 -9.72 -17.05
CA ASP A 115 1.41 -8.26 -16.95
C ASP A 115 1.96 -7.71 -15.62
N VAL A 116 2.13 -8.58 -14.62
CA VAL A 116 2.44 -8.19 -13.23
C VAL A 116 3.91 -8.42 -12.91
N TYR A 117 4.44 -7.68 -11.95
CA TYR A 117 5.81 -7.88 -11.46
C TYR A 117 5.97 -9.23 -10.78
N HIS A 118 6.98 -9.99 -11.22
CA HIS A 118 7.34 -11.24 -10.58
C HIS A 118 8.73 -11.11 -9.94
N PRO A 119 8.85 -11.32 -8.62
CA PRO A 119 10.15 -11.55 -8.01
C PRO A 119 10.84 -12.73 -8.73
N PHE A 120 12.14 -12.61 -8.98
CA PHE A 120 12.91 -13.61 -9.74
C PHE A 120 12.66 -15.05 -9.29
N THR A 121 12.60 -15.29 -7.98
CA THR A 121 12.33 -16.60 -7.41
C THR A 121 10.98 -17.19 -7.86
N ARG A 122 9.93 -16.36 -7.90
CA ARG A 122 8.59 -16.78 -8.34
C ARG A 122 8.54 -17.00 -9.85
N TYR A 123 9.21 -16.12 -10.61
CA TYR A 123 9.33 -16.27 -12.07
C TYR A 123 10.08 -17.57 -12.44
N ALA A 124 11.20 -17.85 -11.79
CA ALA A 124 11.95 -19.09 -11.98
C ALA A 124 11.12 -20.34 -11.63
N ILE A 125 10.35 -20.29 -10.52
CA ILE A 125 9.43 -21.38 -10.15
C ILE A 125 8.32 -21.53 -11.18
N HIS A 126 7.78 -20.44 -11.71
CA HIS A 126 6.75 -20.47 -12.75
C HIS A 126 7.26 -21.12 -14.02
N LEU A 127 8.43 -20.68 -14.54
CA LEU A 127 9.09 -21.30 -15.69
C LEU A 127 9.35 -22.80 -15.46
N TRP A 128 9.86 -23.16 -14.26
CA TRP A 128 10.11 -24.56 -13.93
C TRP A 128 8.81 -25.37 -13.90
N THR A 129 7.73 -24.83 -13.31
CA THR A 129 6.45 -25.54 -13.23
C THR A 129 5.73 -25.66 -14.57
N GLN A 130 5.98 -24.75 -15.52
CA GLN A 130 5.48 -24.85 -16.90
C GLN A 130 6.31 -25.79 -17.75
N SER A 131 7.58 -26.01 -17.38
CA SER A 131 8.46 -26.92 -18.12
C SER A 131 7.90 -28.35 -18.09
N TRP A 132 8.27 -29.16 -19.09
CA TRP A 132 7.92 -30.57 -19.15
C TRP A 132 8.34 -31.33 -17.86
N LEU A 133 9.51 -30.99 -17.30
CA LEU A 133 10.02 -31.56 -16.06
C LEU A 133 9.12 -31.25 -14.85
N GLY A 134 8.65 -30.03 -14.72
CA GLY A 134 7.79 -29.62 -13.61
C GLY A 134 6.39 -30.24 -13.67
N ARG A 135 5.86 -30.49 -14.89
CA ARG A 135 4.58 -31.20 -15.06
C ARG A 135 4.70 -32.67 -14.64
N ASN A 136 5.70 -33.35 -15.15
CA ASN A 136 5.93 -34.76 -14.82
C ASN A 136 6.23 -34.95 -13.33
N TYR A 137 7.00 -34.03 -12.72
CA TYR A 137 7.28 -34.09 -11.28
C TYR A 137 6.01 -34.00 -10.42
N ARG A 138 5.04 -33.18 -10.80
CA ARG A 138 3.76 -33.07 -10.07
C ARG A 138 2.94 -34.34 -10.16
N GLU A 139 2.86 -34.93 -11.33
CA GLU A 139 2.14 -36.19 -11.53
C GLU A 139 2.76 -37.33 -10.73
N VAL A 140 4.09 -37.48 -10.81
CA VAL A 140 4.83 -38.49 -10.05
C VAL A 140 4.70 -38.27 -8.55
N LYS A 141 4.78 -37.03 -8.09
CA LYS A 141 4.62 -36.67 -6.67
C LYS A 141 3.22 -37.01 -6.14
N ASN A 142 2.17 -36.68 -6.90
CA ASN A 142 0.79 -36.99 -6.51
C ASN A 142 0.55 -38.49 -6.47
N TRP A 143 1.11 -39.21 -7.44
CA TRP A 143 1.06 -40.68 -7.48
C TRP A 143 1.77 -41.33 -6.29
N ILE A 144 2.99 -40.87 -5.97
CA ILE A 144 3.77 -41.39 -4.82
C ILE A 144 3.09 -41.11 -3.47
N LEU A 145 2.50 -39.93 -3.32
CA LEU A 145 1.86 -39.50 -2.07
C LEU A 145 0.43 -40.03 -1.90
N GLY A 146 -0.13 -40.72 -2.91
CA GLY A 146 -1.50 -41.26 -2.85
C GLY A 146 -2.55 -40.23 -2.54
N ARG A 147 -2.30 -38.94 -2.90
CA ARG A 147 -3.24 -37.86 -2.63
C ARG A 147 -4.41 -37.93 -3.61
N GLU A 148 -5.56 -38.28 -3.08
CA GLU A 148 -6.82 -38.10 -3.81
C GLU A 148 -7.04 -36.60 -4.12
N PRO A 149 -7.61 -36.27 -5.27
CA PRO A 149 -7.97 -34.89 -5.61
C PRO A 149 -8.93 -34.34 -4.56
N ASN A 150 -8.53 -33.32 -3.84
CA ASN A 150 -9.38 -32.66 -2.84
C ASN A 150 -10.56 -31.98 -3.58
N PRO A 151 -11.82 -32.37 -3.32
CA PRO A 151 -12.98 -31.77 -3.98
C PRO A 151 -13.13 -30.28 -3.71
N ASN A 152 -12.54 -29.77 -2.62
CA ASN A 152 -12.49 -28.34 -2.26
C ASN A 152 -11.22 -27.65 -2.72
N ALA A 153 -10.42 -28.26 -3.61
CA ALA A 153 -9.25 -27.62 -4.16
C ALA A 153 -9.66 -26.39 -4.98
N PRO A 154 -8.96 -25.25 -4.83
CA PRO A 154 -9.27 -24.07 -5.61
C PRO A 154 -9.13 -24.36 -7.10
N THR A 155 -10.03 -23.84 -7.90
CA THR A 155 -9.99 -24.00 -9.36
C THR A 155 -8.71 -23.38 -9.95
N PRO A 156 -8.25 -23.85 -11.11
CA PRO A 156 -7.06 -23.28 -11.76
C PRO A 156 -7.15 -21.75 -11.92
N GLU A 157 -8.33 -21.24 -12.26
CA GLU A 157 -8.61 -19.80 -12.39
C GLU A 157 -8.47 -19.04 -11.06
N GLN A 158 -8.93 -19.64 -9.95
CA GLN A 158 -8.78 -19.06 -8.62
C GLN A 158 -7.32 -19.03 -8.19
N ILE A 159 -6.55 -20.07 -8.52
CA ILE A 159 -5.11 -20.12 -8.24
C ILE A 159 -4.38 -19.04 -9.03
N GLU A 160 -4.71 -18.87 -10.31
CA GLU A 160 -4.13 -17.85 -11.17
C GLU A 160 -4.46 -16.45 -10.66
N LEU A 161 -5.72 -16.17 -10.36
CA LEU A 161 -6.15 -14.90 -9.78
C LEU A 161 -5.43 -14.59 -8.47
N PHE A 162 -5.28 -15.58 -7.59
CA PHE A 162 -4.56 -15.42 -6.34
C PHE A 162 -3.08 -15.09 -6.56
N LYS A 163 -2.42 -15.74 -7.52
CA LYS A 163 -1.05 -15.44 -7.91
C LYS A 163 -0.91 -14.01 -8.43
N VAL A 164 -1.78 -13.61 -9.37
CA VAL A 164 -1.79 -12.26 -9.94
C VAL A 164 -1.97 -11.21 -8.84
N LEU A 165 -2.92 -11.41 -7.92
CA LEU A 165 -3.14 -10.49 -6.80
C LEU A 165 -1.94 -10.42 -5.84
N SER A 166 -1.33 -11.57 -5.54
CA SER A 166 -0.16 -11.63 -4.66
C SER A 166 1.05 -10.94 -5.27
N ASP A 167 1.25 -11.10 -6.57
CA ASP A 167 2.39 -10.55 -7.29
C ASP A 167 2.18 -9.06 -7.58
N LEU A 168 0.96 -8.65 -7.92
CA LEU A 168 0.59 -7.25 -8.03
C LEU A 168 0.83 -6.52 -6.71
N LYS A 169 0.39 -7.09 -5.59
CA LYS A 169 0.64 -6.52 -4.26
C LYS A 169 2.14 -6.40 -3.95
N ALA A 170 2.94 -7.39 -4.35
CA ALA A 170 4.39 -7.36 -4.15
C ALA A 170 5.10 -6.31 -5.02
N GLY A 171 4.49 -5.94 -6.16
CA GLY A 171 4.99 -4.90 -7.06
C GLY A 171 4.60 -3.47 -6.65
N ILE A 172 3.71 -3.31 -5.66
CA ILE A 172 3.26 -2.01 -5.20
C ILE A 172 4.06 -1.59 -3.96
N SER A 173 4.60 -0.38 -3.99
CA SER A 173 5.24 0.25 -2.84
C SER A 173 4.76 1.68 -2.69
N ILE A 174 4.62 2.13 -1.44
CA ILE A 174 4.18 3.49 -1.12
C ILE A 174 5.24 4.12 -0.25
N HIS A 175 5.73 5.26 -0.69
CA HIS A 175 6.78 6.00 -0.01
C HIS A 175 6.27 7.39 0.34
N PRO A 176 6.34 7.81 1.62
CA PRO A 176 6.04 9.19 1.99
C PRO A 176 7.14 10.12 1.46
N VAL A 177 6.75 11.26 0.94
CA VAL A 177 7.69 12.33 0.64
C VAL A 177 7.97 13.08 1.95
N ALA A 178 9.25 13.23 2.29
CA ALA A 178 9.69 13.86 3.54
C ALA A 178 9.02 15.22 3.74
N ASP A 179 8.57 15.48 4.96
CA ASP A 179 7.93 16.72 5.40
C ASP A 179 6.69 17.17 4.61
N SER A 180 6.01 16.23 3.94
CA SER A 180 4.79 16.51 3.18
C SER A 180 3.68 15.48 3.46
N ASN A 181 2.44 15.87 3.17
CA ASN A 181 1.29 14.96 3.17
C ASN A 181 1.14 14.23 1.83
N ILE A 182 2.24 14.16 1.06
CA ILE A 182 2.27 13.53 -0.26
C ILE A 182 2.91 12.16 -0.13
N GLY A 183 2.26 11.15 -0.68
CA GLY A 183 2.83 9.82 -0.88
C GLY A 183 3.08 9.57 -2.36
N VAL A 184 4.13 8.82 -2.66
CA VAL A 184 4.39 8.31 -4.00
C VAL A 184 4.01 6.84 -4.01
N LEU A 185 3.02 6.51 -4.84
CA LEU A 185 2.66 5.14 -5.17
C LEU A 185 3.53 4.69 -6.33
N ALA A 186 4.48 3.80 -6.09
CA ALA A 186 5.29 3.17 -7.12
C ALA A 186 4.74 1.78 -7.41
N VAL A 187 4.48 1.51 -8.68
CA VAL A 187 3.98 0.22 -9.18
C VAL A 187 5.00 -0.36 -10.14
N ARG A 188 5.39 -1.61 -9.90
CA ARG A 188 6.30 -2.37 -10.77
C ARG A 188 5.54 -3.43 -11.54
N GLY A 189 5.92 -3.63 -12.80
CA GLY A 189 5.35 -4.66 -13.66
C GLY A 189 6.33 -5.12 -14.71
N SER A 190 5.97 -6.18 -15.40
CA SER A 190 6.77 -6.77 -16.49
C SER A 190 6.43 -6.18 -17.86
N ASN A 191 5.45 -5.30 -17.95
CA ASN A 191 4.93 -4.74 -19.20
C ASN A 191 4.81 -3.21 -19.11
N GLN A 192 4.78 -2.53 -20.25
CA GLN A 192 4.57 -1.07 -20.37
C GLN A 192 3.20 -0.59 -19.86
N ARG A 193 2.25 -1.49 -19.62
CA ARG A 193 0.93 -1.20 -19.02
C ARG A 193 0.97 -0.79 -17.54
N VAL A 194 2.16 -0.71 -16.96
CA VAL A 194 2.35 -0.36 -15.53
C VAL A 194 1.73 1.00 -15.19
N ALA A 195 1.81 1.96 -16.10
CA ALA A 195 1.19 3.27 -15.92
C ALA A 195 -0.35 3.17 -15.85
N ASP A 196 -0.96 2.33 -16.71
CA ASP A 196 -2.40 2.09 -16.69
C ASP A 196 -2.81 1.38 -15.38
N ILE A 197 -1.98 0.43 -14.92
CA ILE A 197 -2.20 -0.26 -13.65
C ILE A 197 -2.18 0.74 -12.48
N ALA A 198 -1.15 1.60 -12.42
CA ALA A 198 -1.01 2.60 -11.36
C ALA A 198 -2.19 3.59 -11.35
N ASN A 199 -2.57 4.10 -12.52
CA ASN A 199 -3.72 5.00 -12.66
C ASN A 199 -5.04 4.33 -12.27
N THR A 200 -5.27 3.09 -12.72
CA THR A 200 -6.49 2.34 -12.38
C THR A 200 -6.56 2.00 -10.89
N ILE A 201 -5.43 1.69 -10.23
CA ILE A 201 -5.38 1.52 -8.79
C ILE A 201 -5.89 2.76 -8.07
N MET A 202 -5.40 3.95 -8.49
CA MET A 202 -5.82 5.21 -7.90
C MET A 202 -7.29 5.52 -8.17
N GLU A 203 -7.76 5.28 -9.38
CA GLU A 203 -9.16 5.50 -9.75
C GLU A 203 -10.10 4.62 -8.89
N VAL A 204 -9.83 3.33 -8.81
CA VAL A 204 -10.61 2.37 -8.01
C VAL A 204 -10.55 2.73 -6.51
N TYR A 205 -9.38 3.12 -6.02
CA TYR A 205 -9.23 3.55 -4.63
C TYR A 205 -10.06 4.80 -4.33
N LEU A 206 -9.99 5.84 -5.18
CA LEU A 206 -10.75 7.07 -5.01
C LEU A 206 -12.27 6.84 -5.09
N GLU A 207 -12.72 5.97 -6.01
CA GLU A 207 -14.11 5.57 -6.12
C GLU A 207 -14.59 4.88 -4.83
N GLN A 208 -13.85 3.87 -4.34
CA GLN A 208 -14.20 3.19 -3.09
C GLN A 208 -14.15 4.11 -1.87
N ARG A 209 -13.20 5.05 -1.82
CA ARG A 209 -13.12 6.05 -0.77
C ARG A 209 -14.35 6.96 -0.79
N ARG A 210 -14.75 7.44 -1.96
CA ARG A 210 -15.95 8.25 -2.14
C ARG A 210 -17.21 7.53 -1.69
N ASP A 211 -17.35 6.25 -2.07
CA ASP A 211 -18.51 5.44 -1.69
C ASP A 211 -18.58 5.24 -0.17
N ARG A 212 -17.46 4.94 0.48
CA ARG A 212 -17.40 4.85 1.96
C ARG A 212 -17.78 6.15 2.63
N PHE A 213 -17.22 7.26 2.16
CA PHE A 213 -17.53 8.58 2.71
C PHE A 213 -19.02 8.92 2.59
N THR A 214 -19.62 8.57 1.44
CA THR A 214 -21.05 8.79 1.21
C THR A 214 -21.90 7.94 2.15
N GLU A 215 -21.51 6.67 2.36
CA GLU A 215 -22.21 5.76 3.26
C GLU A 215 -22.07 6.17 4.73
N GLU A 216 -20.86 6.53 5.17
CA GLU A 216 -20.62 7.06 6.51
C GLU A 216 -21.43 8.36 6.77
N ALA A 217 -21.46 9.26 5.79
CA ALA A 217 -22.26 10.49 5.89
C ALA A 217 -23.76 10.19 5.99
N ARG A 218 -24.28 9.21 5.25
CA ARG A 218 -25.67 8.78 5.36
C ARG A 218 -25.98 8.18 6.72
N HIS A 219 -25.11 7.32 7.25
CA HIS A 219 -25.27 6.74 8.58
C HIS A 219 -25.22 7.81 9.66
N ALA A 220 -24.27 8.74 9.59
CA ALA A 220 -24.17 9.85 10.53
C ALA A 220 -25.44 10.74 10.50
N HIS A 221 -25.92 11.06 9.31
CA HIS A 221 -27.15 11.84 9.15
C HIS A 221 -28.37 11.12 9.70
N ALA A 222 -28.51 9.83 9.45
CA ALA A 222 -29.62 9.02 9.98
C ALA A 222 -29.59 8.98 11.52
N SER A 223 -28.42 8.74 12.11
CA SER A 223 -28.23 8.72 13.56
C SER A 223 -28.53 10.07 14.21
N LEU A 224 -28.03 11.18 13.63
CA LEU A 224 -28.31 12.52 14.11
C LEU A 224 -29.81 12.88 13.98
N SER A 225 -30.47 12.46 12.91
CA SER A 225 -31.90 12.67 12.73
C SER A 225 -32.72 11.93 13.79
N GLU A 226 -32.35 10.69 14.11
CA GLU A 226 -33.00 9.90 15.16
C GLU A 226 -32.80 10.54 16.55
N GLU A 227 -31.56 10.96 16.87
CA GLU A 227 -31.24 11.60 18.13
C GLU A 227 -31.97 12.95 18.27
N THR A 228 -32.04 13.73 17.20
CA THR A 228 -32.80 14.99 17.18
C THR A 228 -34.29 14.76 17.44
N ALA A 229 -34.89 13.77 16.79
CA ALA A 229 -36.29 13.41 17.00
C ALA A 229 -36.56 12.96 18.45
N LYS A 230 -35.66 12.19 19.03
CA LYS A 230 -35.74 11.75 20.43
C LYS A 230 -35.64 12.94 21.39
N THR A 231 -34.65 13.81 21.19
CA THR A 231 -34.46 15.01 22.02
C THR A 231 -35.66 15.95 21.91
N GLN A 232 -36.22 16.12 20.72
CA GLN A 232 -37.44 16.92 20.54
C GLN A 232 -38.64 16.34 21.28
N ALA A 233 -38.79 15.03 21.27
CA ALA A 233 -39.86 14.36 22.02
C ALA A 233 -39.68 14.51 23.55
N GLU A 234 -38.45 14.49 24.05
CA GLU A 234 -38.14 14.74 25.46
C GLU A 234 -38.46 16.21 25.85
N ILE A 235 -38.10 17.16 24.99
CA ILE A 235 -38.45 18.59 25.18
C ILE A 235 -39.97 18.77 25.24
N ASP A 236 -40.70 18.17 24.30
CA ASP A 236 -42.17 18.27 24.26
C ASP A 236 -42.81 17.64 25.52
N ALA A 237 -42.24 16.53 26.02
CA ALA A 237 -42.69 15.89 27.27
C ALA A 237 -42.44 16.81 28.50
N LEU A 238 -41.24 17.38 28.59
CA LEU A 238 -40.91 18.35 29.66
C LEU A 238 -41.78 19.59 29.62
N ASP A 239 -42.03 20.13 28.45
CA ASP A 239 -42.92 21.27 28.27
C ASP A 239 -44.35 20.99 28.75
N LYS A 240 -44.86 19.79 28.47
CA LYS A 240 -46.17 19.35 29.01
C LYS A 240 -46.15 19.25 30.52
N GLN A 241 -45.08 18.76 31.13
CA GLN A 241 -44.94 18.69 32.57
C GLN A 241 -44.87 20.08 33.21
N ILE A 242 -44.11 21.00 32.61
CA ILE A 242 -44.01 22.40 33.06
C ILE A 242 -45.38 23.07 33.01
N ARG A 243 -46.11 22.92 31.91
CA ARG A 243 -47.48 23.48 31.79
C ARG A 243 -48.42 22.92 32.84
N LYS A 244 -48.39 21.59 33.06
CA LYS A 244 -49.19 20.97 34.09
C LYS A 244 -48.82 21.49 35.50
N PHE A 245 -47.54 21.56 35.82
CA PHE A 245 -47.08 22.13 37.09
C PHE A 245 -47.52 23.58 37.28
N ARG A 246 -47.47 24.42 36.25
CA ARG A 246 -47.94 25.84 36.30
C ARG A 246 -49.44 25.92 36.59
N VAL A 247 -50.23 25.03 36.00
CA VAL A 247 -51.68 24.99 36.22
C VAL A 247 -51.96 24.49 37.64
N ASP A 248 -51.35 23.39 38.06
CA ASP A 248 -51.58 22.77 39.36
C ASP A 248 -51.09 23.65 40.53
N SER A 249 -50.00 24.39 40.34
CA SER A 249 -49.46 25.32 41.38
C SER A 249 -50.13 26.67 41.45
N GLY A 250 -51.08 26.95 40.54
CA GLY A 250 -51.74 28.27 40.49
C GLY A 250 -50.81 29.41 40.08
N ALA A 251 -49.60 29.14 39.65
CA ALA A 251 -48.56 30.11 39.26
C ALA A 251 -49.00 31.02 38.12
N VAL A 252 -49.92 30.58 37.27
CA VAL A 252 -50.50 31.42 36.18
C VAL A 252 -51.26 32.63 36.74
N LEU A 253 -51.96 32.45 37.85
CA LEU A 253 -52.70 33.54 38.48
C LEU A 253 -51.79 34.59 39.16
N LEU A 254 -50.61 34.17 39.62
CA LEU A 254 -49.63 35.05 40.24
C LEU A 254 -48.93 35.93 39.20
N PHE A 255 -48.58 35.41 38.05
CA PHE A 255 -47.94 36.13 36.94
C PHE A 255 -48.88 37.17 36.29
N GLU A 256 -50.20 36.87 36.18
CA GLU A 256 -51.17 37.85 35.69
C GLU A 256 -51.42 38.98 36.69
N LYS A 257 -51.43 38.63 37.98
CA LYS A 257 -51.61 39.63 39.07
C LYS A 257 -50.39 40.57 39.15
N ASP A 258 -49.16 40.05 39.03
CA ASP A 258 -47.95 40.88 39.02
C ASP A 258 -47.83 41.77 37.75
N ARG A 259 -48.22 41.25 36.57
CA ARG A 259 -48.30 42.08 35.35
C ARG A 259 -49.33 43.23 35.49
N GLY A 260 -50.44 42.97 36.14
CA GLY A 260 -51.43 44.00 36.42
C GLY A 260 -50.92 45.09 37.35
N GLN A 261 -50.13 44.71 38.35
CA GLN A 261 -49.54 45.65 39.31
C GLN A 261 -48.39 46.45 38.68
N ILE A 262 -47.53 45.86 37.87
CA ILE A 262 -46.44 46.57 37.17
C ILE A 262 -47.03 47.58 36.19
N GLY A 263 -48.13 47.28 35.51
CA GLY A 263 -48.85 48.24 34.64
C GLY A 263 -49.43 49.42 35.41
N GLN A 264 -49.81 49.28 36.69
CA GLN A 264 -50.28 50.38 37.51
C GLN A 264 -49.18 51.27 38.08
N TYR A 265 -47.95 50.77 38.20
CA TYR A 265 -46.81 51.61 38.63
C TYR A 265 -46.11 52.35 37.47
N LEU A 266 -46.45 52.06 36.21
CA LEU A 266 -45.90 52.73 35.02
C LEU A 266 -46.88 53.71 34.37
N ALA A 267 -48.09 53.85 34.88
CA ALA A 267 -49.06 54.87 34.50
C ALA A 267 -49.08 56.01 35.53
#